data_43ccab0787c3a3c75d25c4daefc2f718
#
_entry.id   43ccab0787c3a3c75d25c4daefc2f718
#
_cell.length_a   1.000
_cell.length_b   1.000
_cell.length_c   1.000
_cell.angle_alpha   90.00
_cell.angle_beta   90.00
_cell.angle_gamma   90.00
#
_symmetry.space_group_name_H-M   'P 1'
#
loop_
_entity.id
_entity.type
_entity.pdbx_description
1 polymer ?
#
loop_
_entity_poly.entity_id
_entity_poly.type
_entity_poly.pdbx_seq_one_letter_code
_entity_poly.pdbx_strand_id
1 'polypeptide(L)'
;MSKNIFIIAGEPSGDHHGARLMFQLKKQNPNITFSGIGGDNMEAEGLKSLFALDQLSVMGFIEVIKHLKFFRTVEATVLTNIQQNPPDRIILIDYPGFNLRITKKIKKICDIPITYYISPQLWAWKSGRIEIIRQYIDQLLVIFPFEKDWYENRGIEVEFVGHPMLDVWKKGNHQELCESLKLDSKKPILTLYPGSRKMEIHNHLGLFIKTAIRLRDKIPDLQV
;
A
#
# COMPACT_ATOMS: atom_id res chain seq x y z
N MET A 1 4.08 2.95 -29.51
CA MET A 1 2.71 2.47 -29.23
C MET A 1 2.32 2.95 -27.85
N SER A 2 1.08 3.43 -27.68
CA SER A 2 0.54 3.75 -26.36
C SER A 2 0.38 2.44 -25.57
N LYS A 3 0.83 2.41 -24.31
CA LYS A 3 0.61 1.27 -23.41
C LYS A 3 -0.45 1.62 -22.39
N ASN A 4 -1.37 0.71 -22.16
CA ASN A 4 -2.40 0.86 -21.12
C ASN A 4 -2.08 -0.06 -19.94
N ILE A 5 -1.97 0.52 -18.74
CA ILE A 5 -1.73 -0.23 -17.51
C ILE A 5 -2.92 -0.11 -16.58
N PHE A 6 -3.38 -1.24 -16.07
CA PHE A 6 -4.43 -1.28 -15.04
C PHE A 6 -3.78 -1.45 -13.67
N ILE A 7 -4.03 -0.49 -12.74
CA ILE A 7 -3.41 -0.50 -11.41
C ILE A 7 -4.47 -0.62 -10.33
N ILE A 8 -4.20 -1.44 -9.30
CA ILE A 8 -5.06 -1.56 -8.12
C ILE A 8 -4.24 -1.26 -6.87
N ALA A 9 -4.60 -0.14 -6.20
CA ALA A 9 -4.14 0.24 -4.87
C ALA A 9 -5.37 0.51 -3.99
N GLY A 10 -5.61 -0.32 -2.98
CA GLY A 10 -6.82 -0.27 -2.16
C GLY A 10 -6.66 0.45 -0.82
N GLU A 11 -5.50 1.04 -0.53
CA GLU A 11 -5.19 1.75 0.71
C GLU A 11 -4.39 3.04 0.43
N PRO A 12 -4.43 4.04 1.35
CA PRO A 12 -3.70 5.31 1.15
C PRO A 12 -2.19 5.15 0.94
N SER A 13 -1.56 4.18 1.61
CA SER A 13 -0.15 3.85 1.38
C SER A 13 0.11 3.36 -0.04
N GLY A 14 -0.77 2.47 -0.53
CA GLY A 14 -0.71 1.96 -1.89
C GLY A 14 -0.92 3.05 -2.94
N ASP A 15 -1.84 3.99 -2.71
CA ASP A 15 -2.06 5.16 -3.56
C ASP A 15 -0.80 6.02 -3.69
N HIS A 16 -0.15 6.30 -2.57
CA HIS A 16 1.09 7.07 -2.56
C HIS A 16 2.23 6.38 -3.32
N HIS A 17 2.39 5.07 -3.15
CA HIS A 17 3.40 4.29 -3.88
C HIS A 17 3.03 4.15 -5.36
N GLY A 18 1.75 3.98 -5.66
CA GLY A 18 1.22 3.91 -7.03
C GLY A 18 1.46 5.19 -7.81
N ALA A 19 1.19 6.34 -7.21
CA ALA A 19 1.43 7.63 -7.84
C ALA A 19 2.91 7.83 -8.25
N ARG A 20 3.84 7.46 -7.36
CA ARG A 20 5.28 7.53 -7.66
C ARG A 20 5.69 6.57 -8.76
N LEU A 21 5.18 5.36 -8.74
CA LEU A 21 5.41 4.39 -9.80
C LEU A 21 4.90 4.92 -11.15
N MET A 22 3.68 5.45 -11.19
CA MET A 22 3.09 6.04 -12.39
C MET A 22 3.92 7.22 -12.92
N PHE A 23 4.37 8.10 -12.04
CA PHE A 23 5.24 9.21 -12.40
C PHE A 23 6.53 8.75 -13.08
N GLN A 24 7.20 7.73 -12.54
CA GLN A 24 8.42 7.18 -13.12
C GLN A 24 8.17 6.45 -14.44
N LEU A 25 7.08 5.71 -14.55
CA LEU A 25 6.69 5.05 -15.79
C LEU A 25 6.38 6.06 -16.90
N LYS A 26 5.72 7.18 -16.59
CA LYS A 26 5.46 8.26 -17.56
C LYS A 26 6.73 8.95 -18.02
N LYS A 27 7.74 9.08 -17.14
CA LYS A 27 9.05 9.61 -17.55
C LYS A 27 9.74 8.73 -18.60
N GLN A 28 9.58 7.41 -18.48
CA GLN A 28 10.16 6.46 -19.42
C GLN A 28 9.33 6.33 -20.71
N ASN A 29 8.03 6.43 -20.60
CA ASN A 29 7.10 6.38 -21.73
C ASN A 29 5.93 7.37 -21.54
N PRO A 30 6.03 8.58 -22.13
CA PRO A 30 4.99 9.61 -21.99
C PRO A 30 3.61 9.20 -22.53
N ASN A 31 3.55 8.21 -23.41
CA ASN A 31 2.31 7.75 -24.04
C ASN A 31 1.60 6.65 -23.23
N ILE A 32 2.05 6.38 -22.00
CA ILE A 32 1.42 5.40 -21.12
C ILE A 32 0.13 5.97 -20.53
N THR A 33 -0.90 5.13 -20.47
CA THR A 33 -2.18 5.48 -19.86
C THR A 33 -2.48 4.55 -18.69
N PHE A 34 -3.22 5.05 -17.70
CA PHE A 34 -3.52 4.32 -16.48
C PHE A 34 -5.01 4.32 -16.20
N SER A 35 -5.52 3.15 -15.81
CA SER A 35 -6.88 2.97 -15.30
C SER A 35 -6.85 2.00 -14.12
N GLY A 36 -7.89 1.99 -13.29
CA GLY A 36 -7.96 1.02 -12.20
C GLY A 36 -8.55 1.56 -10.91
N ILE A 37 -7.92 1.27 -9.78
CA ILE A 37 -8.34 1.71 -8.45
C ILE A 37 -7.16 2.40 -7.77
N GLY A 38 -7.36 3.62 -7.32
CA GLY A 38 -6.39 4.43 -6.58
C GLY A 38 -7.07 5.66 -6.01
N GLY A 39 -6.33 6.46 -5.26
CA GLY A 39 -6.82 7.69 -4.67
C GLY A 39 -6.30 8.94 -5.38
N ASP A 40 -6.43 10.08 -4.69
CA ASP A 40 -6.14 11.41 -5.21
C ASP A 40 -4.69 11.55 -5.72
N ASN A 41 -3.71 10.86 -5.10
CA ASN A 41 -2.32 10.93 -5.54
C ASN A 41 -2.14 10.27 -6.92
N MET A 42 -2.74 9.10 -7.14
CA MET A 42 -2.69 8.42 -8.43
C MET A 42 -3.53 9.13 -9.49
N GLU A 43 -4.68 9.73 -9.11
CA GLU A 43 -5.51 10.55 -10.01
C GLU A 43 -4.76 11.80 -10.46
N ALA A 44 -4.00 12.45 -9.58
CA ALA A 44 -3.12 13.57 -9.94
C ALA A 44 -2.05 13.17 -10.97
N GLU A 45 -1.63 11.89 -10.96
CA GLU A 45 -0.75 11.30 -11.95
C GLU A 45 -1.50 10.77 -13.20
N GLY A 46 -2.79 11.02 -13.32
CA GLY A 46 -3.60 10.68 -14.49
C GLY A 46 -4.23 9.28 -14.48
N LEU A 47 -4.40 8.67 -13.30
CA LEU A 47 -5.22 7.47 -13.17
C LEU A 47 -6.69 7.79 -13.47
N LYS A 48 -7.30 6.99 -14.31
CA LYS A 48 -8.77 6.95 -14.43
C LYS A 48 -9.31 5.96 -13.40
N SER A 49 -9.63 6.46 -12.20
CA SER A 49 -10.09 5.63 -11.10
C SER A 49 -11.54 5.16 -11.32
N LEU A 50 -11.81 3.88 -11.03
CA LEU A 50 -13.14 3.28 -11.10
C LEU A 50 -13.94 3.48 -9.80
N PHE A 51 -13.25 3.70 -8.68
CA PHE A 51 -13.84 3.87 -7.36
C PHE A 51 -12.99 4.84 -6.52
N ALA A 52 -13.64 5.64 -5.71
CA ALA A 52 -12.97 6.48 -4.73
C ALA A 52 -12.34 5.60 -3.63
N LEU A 53 -11.10 5.90 -3.26
CA LEU A 53 -10.31 5.08 -2.34
C LEU A 53 -10.91 5.04 -0.92
N ASP A 54 -11.56 6.11 -0.49
CA ASP A 54 -12.24 6.20 0.80
C ASP A 54 -13.33 5.12 0.97
N GLN A 55 -14.02 4.78 -0.11
CA GLN A 55 -15.04 3.73 -0.12
C GLN A 55 -14.45 2.33 0.14
N LEU A 56 -13.16 2.13 -0.18
CA LEU A 56 -12.45 0.86 -0.01
C LEU A 56 -11.70 0.78 1.32
N SER A 57 -11.23 1.92 1.84
CA SER A 57 -10.34 2.00 3.00
C SER A 57 -11.06 2.12 4.36
N VAL A 58 -12.35 2.43 4.39
CA VAL A 58 -13.15 2.67 5.63
C VAL A 58 -13.37 1.41 6.46
N MET A 59 -12.87 0.24 6.07
CA MET A 59 -13.34 -1.03 6.60
C MET A 59 -12.40 -1.65 7.62
N GLY A 60 -12.76 -1.52 8.91
CA GLY A 60 -12.33 -2.43 9.96
C GLY A 60 -12.87 -3.85 9.72
N PHE A 61 -12.22 -4.86 10.35
CA PHE A 61 -12.49 -6.29 10.13
C PHE A 61 -13.97 -6.71 10.32
N ILE A 62 -14.72 -6.00 11.18
CA ILE A 62 -16.14 -6.25 11.47
C ILE A 62 -17.07 -5.68 10.39
N GLU A 63 -16.67 -4.61 9.72
CA GLU A 63 -17.48 -3.97 8.67
C GLU A 63 -17.40 -4.70 7.32
N VAL A 64 -16.36 -5.52 7.10
CA VAL A 64 -16.20 -6.32 5.87
C VAL A 64 -17.43 -7.21 5.60
N ILE A 65 -18.07 -7.75 6.64
CA ILE A 65 -19.25 -8.62 6.49
C ILE A 65 -20.46 -7.80 5.98
N LYS A 66 -20.64 -6.57 6.47
CA LYS A 66 -21.73 -5.69 6.04
C LYS A 66 -21.56 -5.20 4.59
N HIS A 67 -20.33 -5.17 4.10
CA HIS A 67 -19.99 -4.63 2.79
C HIS A 67 -19.61 -5.68 1.72
N LEU A 68 -19.86 -6.98 1.98
CA LEU A 68 -19.62 -8.05 0.99
C LEU A 68 -20.26 -7.77 -0.37
N LYS A 69 -21.45 -7.14 -0.38
CA LYS A 69 -22.15 -6.76 -1.61
C LYS A 69 -21.35 -5.70 -2.38
N PHE A 70 -20.84 -4.69 -1.69
CA PHE A 70 -20.00 -3.65 -2.29
C PHE A 70 -18.73 -4.23 -2.92
N PHE A 71 -17.99 -5.08 -2.20
CA PHE A 71 -16.80 -5.72 -2.76
C PHE A 71 -17.09 -6.61 -3.97
N ARG A 72 -18.25 -7.28 -4.00
CA ARG A 72 -18.68 -8.02 -5.20
C ARG A 72 -18.92 -7.09 -6.37
N THR A 73 -19.53 -5.92 -6.13
CA THR A 73 -19.70 -4.89 -7.17
C THR A 73 -18.37 -4.38 -7.67
N VAL A 74 -17.42 -4.04 -6.77
CA VAL A 74 -16.06 -3.61 -7.15
C VAL A 74 -15.37 -4.68 -8.01
N GLU A 75 -15.40 -5.94 -7.59
CA GLU A 75 -14.82 -7.04 -8.37
C GLU A 75 -15.47 -7.16 -9.77
N ALA A 76 -16.80 -7.12 -9.84
CA ALA A 76 -17.51 -7.22 -11.11
C ALA A 76 -17.15 -6.05 -12.04
N THR A 77 -17.12 -4.82 -11.51
CA THR A 77 -16.75 -3.63 -12.30
C THR A 77 -15.32 -3.72 -12.83
N VAL A 78 -14.38 -4.15 -11.99
CA VAL A 78 -12.96 -4.34 -12.40
C VAL A 78 -12.86 -5.38 -13.50
N LEU A 79 -13.51 -6.54 -13.37
CA LEU A 79 -13.46 -7.60 -14.36
C LEU A 79 -14.11 -7.16 -15.68
N THR A 80 -15.26 -6.49 -15.62
CA THR A 80 -15.92 -5.95 -16.81
C THR A 80 -15.04 -4.91 -17.52
N ASN A 81 -14.41 -4.00 -16.75
CA ASN A 81 -13.51 -2.99 -17.33
C ASN A 81 -12.33 -3.61 -18.05
N ILE A 82 -11.67 -4.62 -17.43
CA ILE A 82 -10.54 -5.36 -18.02
C ILE A 82 -10.98 -6.09 -19.31
N GLN A 83 -12.17 -6.67 -19.34
CA GLN A 83 -12.68 -7.35 -20.53
C GLN A 83 -13.00 -6.39 -21.67
N GLN A 84 -13.61 -5.23 -21.36
CA GLN A 84 -13.98 -4.22 -22.35
C GLN A 84 -12.79 -3.41 -22.87
N ASN A 85 -11.79 -3.18 -22.00
CA ASN A 85 -10.61 -2.39 -22.30
C ASN A 85 -9.35 -3.15 -21.84
N PRO A 86 -8.95 -4.22 -22.54
CA PRO A 86 -7.83 -5.05 -22.11
C PRO A 86 -6.53 -4.24 -21.95
N PRO A 87 -5.92 -4.20 -20.77
CA PRO A 87 -4.64 -3.52 -20.57
C PRO A 87 -3.47 -4.38 -21.04
N ASP A 88 -2.34 -3.75 -21.33
CA ASP A 88 -1.09 -4.45 -21.65
C ASP A 88 -0.50 -5.16 -20.42
N ARG A 89 -0.76 -4.63 -19.22
CA ARG A 89 -0.30 -5.17 -17.94
C ARG A 89 -1.20 -4.75 -16.79
N ILE A 90 -1.29 -5.60 -15.79
CA ILE A 90 -1.98 -5.30 -14.53
C ILE A 90 -0.92 -5.18 -13.43
N ILE A 91 -1.01 -4.11 -12.61
CA ILE A 91 -0.16 -3.91 -11.44
C ILE A 91 -1.02 -3.89 -10.20
N LEU A 92 -0.73 -4.80 -9.28
CA LEU A 92 -1.38 -4.90 -7.98
C LEU A 92 -0.42 -4.36 -6.91
N ILE A 93 -0.87 -3.41 -6.11
CA ILE A 93 -0.05 -2.79 -5.07
C ILE A 93 -0.58 -3.17 -3.70
N ASP A 94 0.23 -3.91 -2.91
CA ASP A 94 -0.16 -4.36 -1.57
C ASP A 94 -1.60 -4.90 -1.49
N TYR A 95 -2.40 -4.57 -0.46
CA TYR A 95 -3.84 -4.87 -0.31
C TYR A 95 -4.20 -6.35 -0.57
N PRO A 96 -3.55 -7.30 0.11
CA PRO A 96 -3.56 -8.72 -0.27
C PRO A 96 -4.92 -9.40 -0.14
N GLY A 97 -5.81 -8.86 0.70
CA GLY A 97 -7.16 -9.41 0.87
C GLY A 97 -7.99 -9.38 -0.41
N PHE A 98 -7.94 -8.27 -1.12
CA PHE A 98 -8.64 -8.06 -2.39
C PHE A 98 -7.78 -8.53 -3.57
N ASN A 99 -6.53 -8.07 -3.65
CA ASN A 99 -5.66 -8.28 -4.79
C ASN A 99 -5.43 -9.77 -5.10
N LEU A 100 -5.14 -10.61 -4.11
CA LEU A 100 -4.97 -12.05 -4.32
C LEU A 100 -6.30 -12.76 -4.70
N ARG A 101 -7.43 -12.23 -4.28
CA ARG A 101 -8.74 -12.80 -4.65
C ARG A 101 -9.11 -12.46 -6.08
N ILE A 102 -8.93 -11.21 -6.49
CA ILE A 102 -9.29 -10.77 -7.83
C ILE A 102 -8.35 -11.36 -8.89
N THR A 103 -7.08 -11.54 -8.59
CA THR A 103 -6.09 -12.17 -9.48
C THR A 103 -6.59 -13.51 -10.03
N LYS A 104 -7.14 -14.38 -9.17
CA LYS A 104 -7.72 -15.66 -9.60
C LYS A 104 -8.87 -15.51 -10.61
N LYS A 105 -9.64 -14.42 -10.48
CA LYS A 105 -10.76 -14.15 -11.38
C LYS A 105 -10.28 -13.56 -12.69
N ILE A 106 -9.29 -12.68 -12.63
CA ILE A 106 -8.67 -12.07 -13.82
C ILE A 106 -8.07 -13.17 -14.72
N LYS A 107 -7.25 -14.05 -14.17
CA LYS A 107 -6.60 -15.14 -14.93
C LYS A 107 -7.59 -16.17 -15.50
N LYS A 108 -8.85 -16.18 -15.04
CA LYS A 108 -9.91 -17.00 -15.67
C LYS A 108 -10.51 -16.36 -16.92
N ILE A 109 -10.41 -15.06 -17.09
CA ILE A 109 -11.06 -14.30 -18.17
C ILE A 109 -10.05 -13.78 -19.20
N CYS A 110 -8.78 -13.65 -18.84
CA CYS A 110 -7.75 -13.16 -19.74
C CYS A 110 -6.35 -13.63 -19.28
N ASP A 111 -5.42 -13.63 -20.22
CA ASP A 111 -4.00 -13.98 -19.96
C ASP A 111 -3.10 -12.74 -20.02
N ILE A 112 -3.53 -11.68 -19.34
CA ILE A 112 -2.76 -10.44 -19.22
C ILE A 112 -1.70 -10.61 -18.11
N PRO A 113 -0.44 -10.19 -18.34
CA PRO A 113 0.61 -10.27 -17.33
C PRO A 113 0.28 -9.44 -16.07
N ILE A 114 0.47 -10.05 -14.90
CA ILE A 114 0.21 -9.44 -13.60
C ILE A 114 1.51 -9.26 -12.84
N THR A 115 1.85 -8.00 -12.52
CA THR A 115 2.92 -7.65 -11.59
C THR A 115 2.32 -7.37 -10.22
N TYR A 116 2.89 -7.97 -9.18
CA TYR A 116 2.54 -7.64 -7.80
C TYR A 116 3.68 -6.83 -7.17
N TYR A 117 3.43 -5.57 -6.89
CA TYR A 117 4.37 -4.64 -6.26
C TYR A 117 4.03 -4.47 -4.78
N ILE A 118 5.02 -4.52 -3.92
CA ILE A 118 4.92 -4.59 -2.46
C ILE A 118 4.21 -5.89 -2.08
N SER A 119 4.99 -6.95 -2.03
CA SER A 119 4.50 -8.32 -1.81
C SER A 119 3.68 -8.45 -0.52
N PRO A 120 2.68 -9.33 -0.49
CA PRO A 120 1.97 -9.59 0.75
C PRO A 120 2.89 -10.28 1.77
N GLN A 121 2.77 -9.88 3.05
CA GLN A 121 3.61 -10.41 4.15
C GLN A 121 3.25 -11.87 4.50
N LEU A 122 3.37 -12.79 3.54
CA LEU A 122 3.03 -14.20 3.73
C LEU A 122 4.01 -14.93 4.66
N TRP A 123 5.16 -14.35 4.88
CA TRP A 123 6.15 -14.80 5.86
C TRP A 123 5.67 -14.62 7.30
N ALA A 124 4.80 -13.65 7.57
CA ALA A 124 4.25 -13.37 8.89
C ALA A 124 2.96 -14.16 9.17
N TRP A 125 2.08 -14.32 8.16
CA TRP A 125 0.78 -14.98 8.33
C TRP A 125 0.16 -15.41 7.01
N LYS A 126 -0.71 -16.44 7.04
CA LYS A 126 -1.41 -16.99 5.87
C LYS A 126 -0.48 -17.42 4.74
N SER A 127 0.62 -18.08 5.08
CA SER A 127 1.63 -18.60 4.14
C SER A 127 1.04 -19.48 3.03
N GLY A 128 -0.08 -20.17 3.26
CA GLY A 128 -0.77 -20.96 2.23
C GLY A 128 -1.26 -20.15 1.00
N ARG A 129 -1.29 -18.82 1.08
CA ARG A 129 -1.59 -17.96 -0.08
C ARG A 129 -0.45 -17.92 -1.11
N ILE A 130 0.70 -18.47 -0.80
CA ILE A 130 1.85 -18.55 -1.70
C ILE A 130 1.49 -19.25 -3.01
N GLU A 131 0.58 -20.23 -2.98
CA GLU A 131 0.14 -20.94 -4.19
C GLU A 131 -0.61 -20.01 -5.17
N ILE A 132 -1.27 -18.98 -4.67
CA ILE A 132 -1.92 -17.98 -5.54
C ILE A 132 -0.85 -17.16 -6.28
N ILE A 133 0.22 -16.79 -5.59
CA ILE A 133 1.34 -16.06 -6.20
C ILE A 133 2.00 -16.94 -7.25
N ARG A 134 2.39 -18.17 -6.89
CA ARG A 134 3.03 -19.12 -7.81
C ARG A 134 2.23 -19.35 -9.08
N GLN A 135 0.91 -19.42 -8.96
CA GLN A 135 0.03 -19.83 -10.06
C GLN A 135 -0.42 -18.65 -10.95
N TYR A 136 -0.51 -17.44 -10.38
CA TYR A 136 -1.23 -16.35 -11.05
C TYR A 136 -0.46 -15.02 -11.14
N ILE A 137 0.69 -14.88 -10.48
CA ILE A 137 1.51 -13.68 -10.56
C ILE A 137 2.71 -13.93 -11.45
N ASP A 138 2.85 -13.13 -12.50
CA ASP A 138 3.91 -13.29 -13.49
C ASP A 138 5.21 -12.59 -13.04
N GLN A 139 5.11 -11.55 -12.20
CA GLN A 139 6.24 -10.82 -11.63
C GLN A 139 5.93 -10.38 -10.21
N LEU A 140 6.79 -10.73 -9.27
CA LEU A 140 6.65 -10.35 -7.86
C LEU A 140 7.80 -9.42 -7.45
N LEU A 141 7.46 -8.21 -7.01
CA LEU A 141 8.41 -7.19 -6.58
C LEU A 141 8.35 -7.06 -5.05
N VAL A 142 9.45 -7.39 -4.39
CA VAL A 142 9.57 -7.37 -2.93
C VAL A 142 10.37 -6.15 -2.46
N ILE A 143 10.04 -5.63 -1.28
CA ILE A 143 10.62 -4.40 -0.74
C ILE A 143 11.58 -4.62 0.43
N PHE A 144 11.59 -5.81 1.02
CA PHE A 144 12.56 -6.17 2.05
C PHE A 144 13.53 -7.24 1.54
N PRO A 145 14.85 -7.14 1.86
CA PRO A 145 15.85 -8.09 1.37
C PRO A 145 15.54 -9.54 1.75
N PHE A 146 15.08 -9.79 2.98
CA PHE A 146 14.77 -11.12 3.48
C PHE A 146 13.56 -11.78 2.79
N GLU A 147 12.67 -11.00 2.17
CA GLU A 147 11.54 -11.53 1.42
C GLU A 147 12.03 -12.28 0.19
N LYS A 148 13.12 -11.81 -0.44
CA LYS A 148 13.72 -12.49 -1.60
C LYS A 148 14.07 -13.93 -1.24
N ASP A 149 14.90 -14.12 -0.20
CA ASP A 149 15.30 -15.45 0.26
C ASP A 149 14.08 -16.29 0.68
N TRP A 150 13.09 -15.66 1.31
CA TRP A 150 11.90 -16.36 1.77
C TRP A 150 11.06 -16.93 0.62
N TYR A 151 10.89 -16.19 -0.48
CA TYR A 151 10.16 -16.65 -1.68
C TYR A 151 10.99 -17.61 -2.51
N GLU A 152 12.27 -17.34 -2.76
CA GLU A 152 13.15 -18.18 -3.55
C GLU A 152 13.34 -19.58 -2.92
N ASN A 153 13.47 -19.67 -1.60
CA ASN A 153 13.47 -20.93 -0.86
C ASN A 153 12.17 -21.75 -1.01
N ARG A 154 11.12 -21.16 -1.59
CA ARG A 154 9.83 -21.79 -1.90
C ARG A 154 9.58 -21.92 -3.39
N GLY A 155 10.62 -21.74 -4.20
CA GLY A 155 10.57 -21.91 -5.67
C GLY A 155 9.77 -20.81 -6.38
N ILE A 156 9.75 -19.59 -5.85
CA ILE A 156 9.15 -18.42 -6.50
C ILE A 156 10.24 -17.40 -6.76
N GLU A 157 10.46 -17.10 -8.03
CA GLU A 157 11.36 -16.04 -8.46
C GLU A 157 10.78 -14.67 -8.13
N VAL A 158 11.59 -13.79 -7.54
CA VAL A 158 11.19 -12.45 -7.15
C VAL A 158 12.31 -11.43 -7.39
N GLU A 159 11.91 -10.18 -7.58
CA GLU A 159 12.84 -9.06 -7.71
C GLU A 159 12.80 -8.21 -6.43
N PHE A 160 13.96 -8.02 -5.79
CA PHE A 160 14.10 -7.06 -4.70
C PHE A 160 14.31 -5.66 -5.29
N VAL A 161 13.34 -4.78 -5.09
CA VAL A 161 13.34 -3.42 -5.64
C VAL A 161 13.66 -2.32 -4.61
N GLY A 162 13.86 -2.70 -3.35
CA GLY A 162 14.07 -1.75 -2.25
C GLY A 162 12.78 -1.16 -1.70
N HIS A 163 12.86 -0.59 -0.50
CA HIS A 163 11.70 0.01 0.14
C HIS A 163 11.43 1.40 -0.42
N PRO A 164 10.23 1.69 -0.96
CA PRO A 164 9.93 2.94 -1.66
C PRO A 164 10.00 4.19 -0.79
N MET A 165 10.00 4.05 0.54
CA MET A 165 10.24 5.18 1.44
C MET A 165 11.67 5.71 1.36
N LEU A 166 12.64 4.89 0.95
CA LEU A 166 14.04 5.31 0.84
C LEU A 166 14.24 6.39 -0.24
N ASP A 167 13.42 6.37 -1.28
CA ASP A 167 13.49 7.36 -2.36
C ASP A 167 13.13 8.79 -1.92
N VAL A 168 12.44 8.92 -0.81
CA VAL A 168 11.96 10.20 -0.27
C VAL A 168 12.53 10.51 1.10
N TRP A 169 13.17 9.52 1.71
CA TRP A 169 13.78 9.73 3.00
C TRP A 169 14.92 10.75 2.89
N LYS A 170 14.82 11.79 3.68
CA LYS A 170 15.89 12.78 3.86
C LYS A 170 16.34 12.70 5.31
N LYS A 171 17.65 12.71 5.52
CA LYS A 171 18.20 12.83 6.86
C LYS A 171 17.75 14.16 7.44
N GLY A 172 16.90 14.10 8.47
CA GLY A 172 16.44 15.29 9.18
C GLY A 172 17.54 15.87 10.06
N ASN A 173 17.47 17.17 10.31
CA ASN A 173 18.27 17.83 11.34
C ASN A 173 17.45 17.87 12.63
N HIS A 174 17.96 17.24 13.70
CA HIS A 174 17.28 17.18 15.00
C HIS A 174 17.00 18.59 15.57
N GLN A 175 17.96 19.50 15.45
CA GLN A 175 17.81 20.85 15.96
C GLN A 175 16.74 21.63 15.21
N GLU A 176 16.76 21.62 13.88
CA GLU A 176 15.74 22.26 13.03
C GLU A 176 14.34 21.70 13.31
N LEU A 177 14.22 20.39 13.52
CA LEU A 177 12.95 19.76 13.90
C LEU A 177 12.46 20.28 15.25
N CYS A 178 13.33 20.31 16.27
CA CYS A 178 13.00 20.81 17.58
C CYS A 178 12.55 22.29 17.53
N GLU A 179 13.28 23.11 16.81
CA GLU A 179 12.92 24.53 16.61
C GLU A 179 11.54 24.68 15.95
N SER A 180 11.26 23.91 14.88
CA SER A 180 9.97 23.92 14.18
C SER A 180 8.79 23.52 15.07
N LEU A 181 9.02 22.61 16.01
CA LEU A 181 8.04 22.10 16.96
C LEU A 181 8.04 22.88 18.29
N LYS A 182 8.89 23.90 18.44
CA LYS A 182 9.09 24.67 19.69
C LYS A 182 9.49 23.78 20.87
N LEU A 183 10.33 22.79 20.61
CA LEU A 183 10.92 21.88 21.59
C LEU A 183 12.35 22.28 21.90
N ASP A 184 12.79 22.03 23.12
CA ASP A 184 14.20 22.17 23.52
C ASP A 184 14.95 20.89 23.16
N SER A 185 15.92 20.98 22.24
CA SER A 185 16.71 19.83 21.76
C SER A 185 17.61 19.21 22.85
N LYS A 186 17.80 19.91 23.99
CA LYS A 186 18.61 19.41 25.12
C LYS A 186 17.79 18.65 26.16
N LYS A 187 16.46 18.69 26.07
CA LYS A 187 15.54 18.02 27.00
C LYS A 187 15.05 16.69 26.42
N PRO A 188 14.65 15.74 27.28
CA PRO A 188 14.08 14.48 26.81
C PRO A 188 12.81 14.72 25.98
N ILE A 189 12.68 14.02 24.85
CA ILE A 189 11.51 14.09 23.97
C ILE A 189 10.89 12.70 23.86
N LEU A 190 9.60 12.58 24.16
CA LEU A 190 8.81 11.38 23.96
C LEU A 190 7.93 11.56 22.71
N THR A 191 8.20 10.79 21.68
CA THR A 191 7.38 10.79 20.48
C THR A 191 6.29 9.72 20.58
N LEU A 192 5.05 10.11 20.28
CA LEU A 192 3.91 9.20 20.28
C LEU A 192 3.51 8.83 18.85
N TYR A 193 3.40 7.51 18.58
CA TYR A 193 2.95 6.96 17.30
C TYR A 193 1.65 6.17 17.47
N PRO A 194 0.48 6.84 17.57
CA PRO A 194 -0.79 6.16 17.83
C PRO A 194 -1.31 5.35 16.64
N GLY A 195 -0.72 5.48 15.48
CA GLY A 195 -1.12 4.85 14.23
C GLY A 195 -1.48 5.85 13.14
N SER A 196 -1.75 5.37 11.94
CA SER A 196 -2.11 6.19 10.77
C SER A 196 -3.60 6.12 10.42
N ARG A 197 -4.32 5.10 10.88
CA ARG A 197 -5.75 4.91 10.63
C ARG A 197 -6.60 5.51 11.75
N LYS A 198 -7.74 6.09 11.43
CA LYS A 198 -8.68 6.70 12.42
C LYS A 198 -8.97 5.77 13.59
N MET A 199 -9.20 4.47 13.33
CA MET A 199 -9.47 3.47 14.34
C MET A 199 -8.27 3.23 15.28
N GLU A 200 -7.06 3.19 14.72
CA GLU A 200 -5.82 3.02 15.51
C GLU A 200 -5.63 4.22 16.44
N ILE A 201 -5.76 5.44 15.90
CA ILE A 201 -5.66 6.69 16.67
C ILE A 201 -6.70 6.70 17.78
N HIS A 202 -7.96 6.37 17.46
CA HIS A 202 -9.05 6.32 18.46
C HIS A 202 -8.74 5.34 19.60
N ASN A 203 -8.22 4.16 19.28
CA ASN A 203 -7.95 3.13 20.27
C ASN A 203 -6.69 3.38 21.10
N HIS A 204 -5.65 4.00 20.52
CA HIS A 204 -4.34 4.08 21.16
C HIS A 204 -4.03 5.43 21.80
N LEU A 205 -4.51 6.56 21.19
CA LEU A 205 -4.10 7.90 21.58
C LEU A 205 -4.40 8.19 23.06
N GLY A 206 -5.58 7.80 23.54
CA GLY A 206 -5.97 8.02 24.92
C GLY A 206 -5.05 7.33 25.94
N LEU A 207 -4.62 6.09 25.62
CA LEU A 207 -3.66 5.36 26.46
C LEU A 207 -2.28 6.01 26.41
N PHE A 208 -1.83 6.42 25.22
CA PHE A 208 -0.52 7.05 25.02
C PHE A 208 -0.41 8.39 25.79
N ILE A 209 -1.46 9.22 25.71
CA ILE A 209 -1.52 10.48 26.48
C ILE A 209 -1.45 10.23 27.99
N LYS A 210 -2.24 9.28 28.51
CA LYS A 210 -2.19 8.91 29.93
C LYS A 210 -0.82 8.42 30.36
N THR A 211 -0.13 7.67 29.50
CA THR A 211 1.23 7.19 29.76
C THR A 211 2.23 8.34 29.75
N ALA A 212 2.13 9.26 28.80
CA ALA A 212 2.98 10.43 28.71
C ALA A 212 2.85 11.33 29.96
N ILE A 213 1.63 11.55 30.44
CA ILE A 213 1.38 12.32 31.67
C ILE A 213 2.10 11.67 32.86
N ARG A 214 1.94 10.35 33.06
CA ARG A 214 2.63 9.62 34.14
C ARG A 214 4.14 9.65 34.03
N LEU A 215 4.68 9.67 32.81
CA LEU A 215 6.12 9.76 32.58
C LEU A 215 6.65 11.16 32.91
N ARG A 216 5.89 12.22 32.65
CA ARG A 216 6.28 13.59 33.03
C ARG A 216 6.45 13.77 34.55
N ASP A 217 5.66 13.02 35.35
CA ASP A 217 5.83 13.03 36.82
C ASP A 217 7.15 12.38 37.26
N LYS A 218 7.73 11.50 36.44
CA LYS A 218 8.95 10.75 36.75
C LYS A 218 10.20 11.29 36.05
N ILE A 219 10.06 11.94 34.93
CA ILE A 219 11.13 12.45 34.09
C ILE A 219 11.00 13.97 34.02
N PRO A 220 11.82 14.70 34.78
CA PRO A 220 11.81 16.15 34.73
C PRO A 220 12.02 16.68 33.30
N ASP A 221 11.31 17.72 32.94
CA ASP A 221 11.41 18.40 31.65
C ASP A 221 11.06 17.54 30.42
N LEU A 222 10.37 16.40 30.59
CA LEU A 222 9.93 15.59 29.46
C LEU A 222 8.96 16.36 28.56
N GLN A 223 9.32 16.50 27.31
CA GLN A 223 8.52 17.06 26.23
C GLN A 223 7.80 15.93 25.46
N VAL A 224 6.60 16.18 24.91
CA VAL A 224 5.81 15.14 24.21
C VAL A 224 5.32 15.70 22.88
#